data_e27d8c6777f13dafbf7c42d1794e4755
#
_entry.id   e27d8c6777f13dafbf7c42d1794e4755
#
_cell.length_a   1.000
_cell.length_b   1.000
_cell.length_c   1.000
_cell.angle_alpha   90.00
_cell.angle_beta   90.00
_cell.angle_gamma   90.00
#
_symmetry.space_group_name_H-M   'P 1'
#
loop_
_entity.id
_entity.type
_entity.pdbx_description
1 polymer ?
#
loop_
_entity_poly.entity_id
_entity_poly.type
_entity_poly.pdbx_seq_one_letter_code
_entity_poly.pdbx_strand_id
1 'polypeptide(L)'
;MDLNDRKRKILQAIIDEYIGTAEPVGSRSISKKENLGLSSATIRNEMADLEEMGYLIQPHTSAGRIPSDEGYRFYVNSLMRKYKIGMEAVAQLQSVLETRVS
;
A
#
# COMPACT_ATOMS: atom_id res chain seq x y z
N MET A 1 -6.01 -16.08 2.26
CA MET A 1 -4.70 -16.00 2.94
C MET A 1 -4.39 -14.56 3.27
N ASP A 2 -4.09 -14.29 4.52
CA ASP A 2 -3.83 -12.92 4.95
C ASP A 2 -2.43 -12.48 4.57
N LEU A 3 -2.31 -11.19 4.23
CA LEU A 3 -1.02 -10.59 3.97
C LEU A 3 -0.30 -10.29 5.28
N ASN A 4 0.99 -10.61 5.34
CA ASN A 4 1.81 -10.17 6.48
C ASN A 4 2.15 -8.68 6.33
N ASP A 5 2.73 -8.09 7.38
CA ASP A 5 3.03 -6.66 7.39
C ASP A 5 3.96 -6.24 6.27
N ARG A 6 4.98 -7.05 5.98
CA ARG A 6 5.93 -6.74 4.91
C ARG A 6 5.23 -6.67 3.56
N LYS A 7 4.40 -7.66 3.23
CA LYS A 7 3.66 -7.71 1.99
C LYS A 7 2.67 -6.55 1.87
N ARG A 8 2.02 -6.20 2.98
CA ARG A 8 1.09 -5.06 2.98
C ARG A 8 1.79 -3.75 2.66
N LYS A 9 2.94 -3.52 3.28
CA LYS A 9 3.70 -2.29 3.05
C LYS A 9 4.20 -2.20 1.62
N ILE A 10 4.70 -3.32 1.09
CA ILE A 10 5.18 -3.36 -0.29
C ILE A 10 4.03 -3.15 -1.26
N LEU A 11 2.92 -3.84 -1.07
CA LEU A 11 1.75 -3.68 -1.95
C LEU A 11 1.24 -2.24 -1.93
N GLN A 12 1.14 -1.64 -0.75
CA GLN A 12 0.70 -0.26 -0.64
C GLN A 12 1.65 0.69 -1.35
N ALA A 13 2.96 0.50 -1.20
CA ALA A 13 3.96 1.33 -1.87
C ALA A 13 3.86 1.20 -3.39
N ILE A 14 3.66 -0.02 -3.90
CA ILE A 14 3.50 -0.25 -5.33
C ILE A 14 2.28 0.48 -5.88
N ILE A 15 1.15 0.37 -5.19
CA ILE A 15 -0.08 1.01 -5.65
C ILE A 15 0.02 2.53 -5.58
N ASP A 16 0.62 3.07 -4.50
CA ASP A 16 0.88 4.50 -4.40
C ASP A 16 1.68 5.02 -5.59
N GLU A 17 2.75 4.32 -5.94
CA GLU A 17 3.58 4.73 -7.07
C GLU A 17 2.81 4.61 -8.39
N TYR A 18 2.08 3.52 -8.57
CA TYR A 18 1.31 3.33 -9.80
C TYR A 18 0.25 4.41 -9.98
N ILE A 19 -0.45 4.78 -8.91
CA ILE A 19 -1.44 5.86 -8.96
C ILE A 19 -0.78 7.17 -9.40
N GLY A 20 0.44 7.42 -8.93
CA GLY A 20 1.15 8.66 -9.26
C GLY A 20 1.73 8.69 -10.65
N THR A 21 2.13 7.55 -11.22
CA THR A 21 2.85 7.50 -12.49
C THR A 21 2.05 6.87 -13.64
N ALA A 22 1.06 6.04 -13.32
CA ALA A 22 0.32 5.24 -14.28
C ALA A 22 1.22 4.29 -15.10
N GLU A 23 2.39 3.95 -14.57
CA GLU A 23 3.35 3.06 -15.21
C GLU A 23 3.63 1.85 -14.34
N PRO A 24 3.92 0.69 -14.94
CA PRO A 24 4.27 -0.50 -14.16
C PRO A 24 5.43 -0.22 -13.20
N VAL A 25 5.34 -0.78 -12.01
CA VAL A 25 6.26 -0.49 -10.91
C VAL A 25 7.29 -1.62 -10.77
N GLY A 26 8.56 -1.25 -10.74
CA GLY A 26 9.66 -2.20 -10.56
C GLY A 26 10.17 -2.24 -9.13
N SER A 27 10.84 -3.32 -8.78
CA SER A 27 11.36 -3.52 -7.43
C SER A 27 12.41 -2.49 -7.03
N ARG A 28 13.21 -2.02 -7.99
CA ARG A 28 14.26 -1.03 -7.71
C ARG A 28 13.66 0.32 -7.33
N SER A 29 12.57 0.69 -7.98
CA SER A 29 11.87 1.93 -7.66
C SER A 29 11.38 1.93 -6.23
N ILE A 30 10.77 0.84 -5.80
CA ILE A 30 10.27 0.69 -4.43
C ILE A 30 11.43 0.68 -3.44
N SER A 31 12.51 -0.04 -3.76
CA SER A 31 13.68 -0.11 -2.90
C SER A 31 14.31 1.26 -2.65
N LYS A 32 14.28 2.13 -3.66
CA LYS A 32 14.91 3.45 -3.56
C LYS A 32 14.01 4.50 -2.91
N LYS A 33 12.72 4.49 -3.26
CA LYS A 33 11.79 5.54 -2.83
C LYS A 33 11.18 5.29 -1.46
N GLU A 34 10.90 4.03 -1.17
CA GLU A 34 10.28 3.67 0.09
C GLU A 34 11.35 3.23 1.08
N ASN A 35 11.41 3.84 2.23
CA ASN A 35 12.41 3.51 3.23
C ASN A 35 12.02 2.24 3.99
N LEU A 36 11.91 1.14 3.26
CA LEU A 36 11.50 -0.14 3.81
C LEU A 36 12.65 -0.95 4.40
N GLY A 37 13.89 -0.54 4.10
CA GLY A 37 15.07 -1.27 4.57
C GLY A 37 15.26 -2.62 3.90
N LEU A 38 14.68 -2.80 2.70
CA LEU A 38 14.74 -4.06 1.97
C LEU A 38 15.47 -3.89 0.65
N SER A 39 16.22 -4.93 0.24
CA SER A 39 16.89 -4.94 -1.05
C SER A 39 15.87 -5.08 -2.18
N SER A 40 16.27 -4.68 -3.40
CA SER A 40 15.41 -4.84 -4.55
C SER A 40 15.13 -6.32 -4.85
N ALA A 41 16.08 -7.21 -4.53
CA ALA A 41 15.87 -8.65 -4.71
C ALA A 41 14.78 -9.18 -3.77
N THR A 42 14.79 -8.75 -2.52
CA THR A 42 13.75 -9.12 -1.56
C THR A 42 12.39 -8.59 -2.00
N ILE A 43 12.34 -7.34 -2.45
CA ILE A 43 11.09 -6.74 -2.93
C ILE A 43 10.59 -7.47 -4.17
N ARG A 44 11.49 -7.86 -5.08
CA ARG A 44 11.10 -8.65 -6.26
C ARG A 44 10.45 -9.97 -5.87
N ASN A 45 11.00 -10.66 -4.87
CA ASN A 45 10.43 -11.90 -4.39
C ASN A 45 9.04 -11.69 -3.77
N GLU A 46 8.89 -10.63 -2.99
CA GLU A 46 7.58 -10.29 -2.43
C GLU A 46 6.57 -9.92 -3.51
N MET A 47 7.02 -9.24 -4.56
CA MET A 47 6.15 -8.89 -5.69
C MET A 47 5.68 -10.15 -6.42
N ALA A 48 6.56 -11.13 -6.58
CA ALA A 48 6.17 -12.41 -7.19
C ALA A 48 5.12 -13.13 -6.35
N ASP A 49 5.27 -13.11 -5.03
CA ASP A 49 4.28 -13.68 -4.12
C ASP A 49 2.95 -12.94 -4.23
N LEU A 50 2.98 -11.61 -4.26
CA LEU A 50 1.76 -10.80 -4.39
C LEU A 50 1.05 -11.03 -5.73
N GLU A 51 1.82 -11.27 -6.78
CA GLU A 51 1.25 -11.63 -8.07
C GLU A 51 0.56 -12.99 -7.99
N GLU A 52 1.22 -13.97 -7.41
CA GLU A 52 0.66 -15.30 -7.25
C GLU A 52 -0.61 -15.28 -6.38
N MET A 53 -0.64 -14.41 -5.38
CA MET A 53 -1.81 -14.23 -4.52
C MET A 53 -2.94 -13.44 -5.19
N GLY A 54 -2.72 -12.91 -6.39
CA GLY A 54 -3.73 -12.21 -7.15
C GLY A 54 -3.82 -10.71 -6.93
N TYR A 55 -2.89 -10.11 -6.20
CA TYR A 55 -2.91 -8.67 -5.93
C TYR A 55 -2.21 -7.83 -6.99
N LEU A 56 -1.31 -8.44 -7.75
CA LEU A 56 -0.53 -7.75 -8.78
C LEU A 56 -0.60 -8.53 -10.08
N ILE A 57 -0.40 -7.80 -11.19
CA ILE A 57 -0.36 -8.37 -12.54
C ILE A 57 0.93 -7.90 -13.22
N GLN A 58 1.57 -8.79 -13.97
CA GLN A 58 2.69 -8.42 -14.81
C GLN A 58 2.19 -8.16 -16.22
N PRO A 59 2.26 -6.91 -16.73
CA PRO A 59 1.87 -6.64 -18.12
C PRO A 59 2.88 -7.22 -19.09
N HIS A 60 2.43 -7.51 -20.31
CA HIS A 60 3.26 -8.15 -21.35
C HIS A 60 4.47 -7.31 -21.76
N THR A 61 4.38 -6.02 -21.64
CA THR A 61 5.38 -5.08 -22.18
C THR A 61 6.39 -4.63 -21.14
N SER A 62 6.33 -5.15 -19.93
CA SER A 62 7.18 -4.63 -18.84
C SER A 62 7.51 -5.74 -17.85
N ALA A 63 8.68 -5.61 -17.23
CA ALA A 63 9.08 -6.44 -16.09
C ALA A 63 8.42 -5.97 -14.78
N GLY A 64 7.82 -4.77 -14.77
CA GLY A 64 7.17 -4.22 -13.60
C GLY A 64 5.82 -4.86 -13.34
N ARG A 65 5.14 -4.34 -12.31
CA ARG A 65 3.82 -4.85 -11.91
C ARG A 65 2.81 -3.72 -11.83
N ILE A 66 1.56 -4.06 -12.08
CA ILE A 66 0.43 -3.14 -11.89
C ILE A 66 -0.56 -3.79 -10.93
N PRO A 67 -1.40 -2.99 -10.24
CA PRO A 67 -2.41 -3.56 -9.35
C PRO A 67 -3.49 -4.30 -10.11
N SER A 68 -3.94 -5.42 -9.57
CA SER A 68 -5.15 -6.09 -10.02
C SER A 68 -6.37 -5.45 -9.35
N ASP A 69 -7.57 -5.91 -9.70
CA ASP A 69 -8.80 -5.47 -9.01
C ASP A 69 -8.71 -5.78 -7.51
N GLU A 70 -8.19 -6.94 -7.15
CA GLU A 70 -8.00 -7.30 -5.74
C GLU A 70 -6.98 -6.39 -5.06
N GLY A 71 -5.93 -6.00 -5.78
CA GLY A 71 -4.95 -5.05 -5.27
C GLY A 71 -5.59 -3.70 -4.96
N TYR A 72 -6.40 -3.18 -5.86
CA TYR A 72 -7.12 -1.93 -5.63
C TYR A 72 -8.09 -2.03 -4.46
N ARG A 73 -8.80 -3.14 -4.34
CA ARG A 73 -9.71 -3.34 -3.20
C ARG A 73 -8.96 -3.31 -1.88
N PHE A 74 -7.82 -3.99 -1.83
CA PHE A 74 -6.97 -3.94 -0.65
C PHE A 74 -6.58 -2.51 -0.31
N TYR A 75 -6.17 -1.74 -1.31
CA TYR A 75 -5.71 -0.37 -1.15
C TYR A 75 -6.85 0.52 -0.63
N VAL A 76 -8.01 0.44 -1.26
CA VAL A 76 -9.19 1.21 -0.85
C VAL A 76 -9.58 0.87 0.59
N ASN A 77 -9.61 -0.42 0.93
CA ASN A 77 -9.96 -0.85 2.27
C ASN A 77 -8.97 -0.34 3.31
N SER A 78 -7.68 -0.31 2.95
CA SER A 78 -6.64 0.22 3.84
C SER A 78 -6.82 1.72 4.07
N LEU A 79 -7.13 2.48 3.02
CA LEU A 79 -7.39 3.91 3.14
C LEU A 79 -8.63 4.18 3.97
N MET A 80 -9.69 3.40 3.77
CA MET A 80 -10.93 3.57 4.52
C MET A 80 -10.73 3.31 6.00
N ARG A 81 -9.94 2.32 6.35
CA ARG A 81 -9.62 2.04 7.75
C ARG A 81 -8.82 3.18 8.38
N LYS A 82 -7.84 3.72 7.67
CA LYS A 82 -7.06 4.86 8.13
C LYS A 82 -7.94 6.09 8.31
N TYR A 83 -8.84 6.32 7.38
CA TYR A 83 -9.79 7.43 7.45
C TYR A 83 -10.67 7.30 8.69
N LYS A 84 -11.23 6.12 8.95
CA LYS A 84 -12.08 5.88 10.10
C LYS A 84 -11.33 6.13 11.41
N ILE A 85 -10.13 5.60 11.53
CA ILE A 85 -9.30 5.80 12.73
C ILE A 85 -8.99 7.29 12.92
N GLY A 86 -8.67 8.00 11.84
CA GLY A 86 -8.41 9.43 11.89
C GLY A 86 -9.62 10.22 12.34
N MET A 87 -10.80 9.87 11.85
CA MET A 87 -12.04 10.55 12.25
C MET A 87 -12.39 10.28 13.71
N GLU A 88 -12.13 9.08 14.19
CA GLU A 88 -12.34 8.76 15.62
C GLU A 88 -11.39 9.57 16.50
N ALA A 89 -10.13 9.70 16.09
CA ALA A 89 -9.17 10.51 16.83
C ALA A 89 -9.57 11.99 16.86
N VAL A 90 -10.05 12.53 15.75
CA VAL A 90 -10.54 13.90 15.68
C VAL A 90 -11.73 14.08 16.62
N ALA A 91 -12.66 13.14 16.63
CA ALA A 91 -13.84 13.22 17.51
C ALA A 91 -13.41 13.21 18.96
N GLN A 92 -12.44 12.41 19.35
CA GLN A 92 -11.92 12.39 20.72
C GLN A 92 -11.28 13.72 21.11
N LEU A 93 -10.49 14.30 20.21
CA LEU A 93 -9.86 15.60 20.47
C LEU A 93 -10.89 16.70 20.61
N GLN A 94 -11.92 16.71 19.78
CA GLN A 94 -13.02 17.68 19.89
C GLN A 94 -13.73 17.55 21.23
N SER A 95 -13.98 16.33 21.66
CA SER A 95 -14.61 16.09 22.96
C SER A 95 -13.78 16.65 24.11
N VAL A 96 -12.45 16.46 24.08
CA VAL A 96 -11.54 17.01 25.08
C VAL A 96 -11.60 18.54 25.09
N LEU A 97 -11.56 19.16 23.92
CA LEU A 97 -11.61 20.60 23.79
C LEU A 97 -12.92 21.18 24.32
N GLU A 98 -14.03 20.55 24.01
CA GLU A 98 -15.35 20.98 24.50
C GLU A 98 -15.40 20.91 26.03
N THR A 99 -14.86 19.86 26.61
CA THR A 99 -14.82 19.70 28.07
C THR A 99 -14.00 20.80 28.73
N ARG A 100 -12.89 21.23 28.10
CA ARG A 100 -12.02 22.26 28.66
C ARG A 100 -12.57 23.66 28.54
N VAL A 101 -13.38 23.90 27.51
CA VAL A 101 -13.87 25.26 27.22
C VAL A 101 -15.17 25.57 27.96
N SER A 102 -15.90 24.56 28.36
CA SER A 102 -17.19 24.75 29.08
C SER A 102 -17.05 25.19 30.55
#